data_40eca4b0a9ac1a54c06afa123e9405d5
#
_entry.id   40eca4b0a9ac1a54c06afa123e9405d5
#
_cell.length_a   1.000
_cell.length_b   1.000
_cell.length_c   1.000
_cell.angle_alpha   90.00
_cell.angle_beta   90.00
_cell.angle_gamma   90.00
#
_symmetry.space_group_name_H-M   'P 1'
#
loop_
_entity.id
_entity.type
_entity.pdbx_description
1 polymer ?
#
loop_
_entity_poly.entity_id
_entity_poly.type
_entity_poly.pdbx_seq_one_letter_code
_entity_poly.pdbx_strand_id
1 'polypeptide(L)'
;MTDVTELKTLFSQANDEFKAAREKNDAEIKANGEATQEVKASLEAAEKKLNEQFEAMDAKLIEIEKAQKRQFDLSPKSKKTLGAQFVEHAHYLNELKNGDGLGRAVEFKDISNLAASAGALVPEFRDPEVYRTIGGMRQLRVQDLIPTVPATGNAVTVMRQTTATNNAAPQGTTAGVGGGEFATKAKSNYVWTEVVVPIRTIAHFVPASRQILSDAPQVQSLIDTELSYGLQLEMDAQILNGAGTGQNLSGILSDAAINDVGQIASGTTAAQLPAAMIDHIRAAITECQKFEYYNINGLLLNPVDWQTLETAKATDGHYLLIAFAATSGGSPTVWRVPVIVSNAIAVSNFLVGDWSLGAKLYQREAVSIRVSESNGTDFVQNAVTVLAEERCALAVNRPKAFCKGLFTVAI
;
A
#
# COMPACT_ATOMS: atom_id res chain seq x y z
N MET A 1 3.12 7.58 -27.26
CA MET A 1 2.51 7.33 -28.61
C MET A 1 2.04 5.89 -28.78
N THR A 2 2.56 4.93 -28.05
CA THR A 2 2.16 3.51 -28.08
C THR A 2 0.74 3.28 -27.55
N ASP A 3 0.34 3.92 -26.48
CA ASP A 3 -0.96 3.65 -25.81
C ASP A 3 -2.21 3.94 -26.67
N VAL A 4 -2.21 4.99 -27.47
CA VAL A 4 -3.40 5.35 -28.28
C VAL A 4 -3.56 4.42 -29.48
N THR A 5 -2.44 3.93 -30.02
CA THR A 5 -2.46 2.97 -31.14
C THR A 5 -2.88 1.59 -30.67
N GLU A 6 -2.43 1.16 -29.49
CA GLU A 6 -2.87 -0.08 -28.86
C GLU A 6 -4.35 -0.05 -28.48
N LEU A 7 -4.84 1.09 -27.99
CA LEU A 7 -6.25 1.26 -27.66
C LEU A 7 -7.14 1.19 -28.94
N LYS A 8 -6.68 1.77 -30.06
CA LYS A 8 -7.38 1.66 -31.36
C LYS A 8 -7.40 0.23 -31.89
N THR A 9 -6.31 -0.53 -31.74
CA THR A 9 -6.26 -1.92 -32.18
C THR A 9 -7.13 -2.83 -31.32
N LEU A 10 -7.13 -2.66 -30.00
CA LEU A 10 -8.01 -3.39 -29.08
C LEU A 10 -9.48 -3.08 -29.37
N PHE A 11 -9.79 -1.84 -29.73
CA PHE A 11 -11.15 -1.41 -30.03
C PHE A 11 -11.65 -1.97 -31.36
N SER A 12 -10.78 -2.03 -32.40
CA SER A 12 -11.13 -2.67 -33.66
C SER A 12 -11.32 -4.18 -33.49
N GLN A 13 -10.48 -4.85 -32.68
CA GLN A 13 -10.62 -6.27 -32.37
C GLN A 13 -11.93 -6.58 -31.63
N ALA A 14 -12.28 -5.77 -30.62
CA ALA A 14 -13.54 -5.92 -29.91
C ALA A 14 -14.77 -5.74 -30.83
N ASN A 15 -14.70 -4.82 -31.79
CA ASN A 15 -15.77 -4.61 -32.75
C ASN A 15 -15.89 -5.78 -33.73
N ASP A 16 -14.79 -6.37 -34.15
CA ASP A 16 -14.76 -7.52 -35.04
C ASP A 16 -15.25 -8.79 -34.34
N GLU A 17 -14.87 -9.00 -33.08
CA GLU A 17 -15.40 -10.10 -32.24
C GLU A 17 -16.90 -9.95 -32.00
N PHE A 18 -17.39 -8.74 -31.80
CA PHE A 18 -18.83 -8.49 -31.63
C PHE A 18 -19.62 -8.77 -32.90
N LYS A 19 -19.08 -8.40 -34.08
CA LYS A 19 -19.69 -8.73 -35.37
C LYS A 19 -19.74 -10.24 -35.60
N ALA A 20 -18.67 -10.94 -35.29
CA ALA A 20 -18.60 -12.40 -35.41
C ALA A 20 -19.56 -13.13 -34.45
N ALA A 21 -19.72 -12.63 -33.21
CA ALA A 21 -20.70 -13.15 -32.26
C ALA A 21 -22.14 -12.92 -32.72
N ARG A 22 -22.41 -11.78 -33.38
CA ARG A 22 -23.70 -11.46 -33.95
C ARG A 22 -24.07 -12.40 -35.11
N GLU A 23 -23.14 -12.61 -36.06
CA GLU A 23 -23.36 -13.55 -37.17
C GLU A 23 -23.66 -14.97 -36.69
N LYS A 24 -23.01 -15.41 -35.59
CA LYS A 24 -23.32 -16.69 -34.94
C LYS A 24 -24.72 -16.72 -34.33
N ASN A 25 -25.10 -15.66 -33.61
CA ASN A 25 -26.42 -15.53 -33.02
C ASN A 25 -27.55 -15.50 -34.10
N ASP A 26 -27.32 -14.75 -35.17
CA ASP A 26 -28.27 -14.68 -36.28
C ASP A 26 -28.42 -16.04 -36.99
N ALA A 27 -27.35 -16.83 -37.09
CA ALA A 27 -27.39 -18.19 -37.61
C ALA A 27 -28.16 -19.17 -36.68
N GLU A 28 -27.93 -19.03 -35.37
CA GLU A 28 -28.67 -19.84 -34.35
C GLU A 28 -30.17 -19.47 -34.27
N ILE A 29 -30.51 -18.19 -34.40
CA ILE A 29 -31.91 -17.70 -34.45
C ILE A 29 -32.63 -18.21 -35.72
N LYS A 30 -31.92 -18.24 -36.86
CA LYS A 30 -32.44 -18.82 -38.08
C LYS A 30 -32.65 -20.35 -37.98
N ALA A 31 -31.80 -21.04 -37.22
CA ALA A 31 -31.90 -22.47 -37.00
C ALA A 31 -33.05 -22.85 -36.05
N ASN A 32 -33.36 -22.00 -35.05
CA ASN A 32 -34.40 -22.28 -34.03
C ASN A 32 -35.79 -21.73 -34.33
N GLY A 33 -36.05 -21.07 -35.46
CA GLY A 33 -37.37 -20.84 -36.07
C GLY A 33 -38.39 -19.98 -35.32
N GLU A 34 -38.16 -19.52 -34.11
CA GLU A 34 -39.07 -18.71 -33.30
C GLU A 34 -38.37 -17.56 -32.54
N ALA A 35 -37.94 -16.54 -33.28
CA ALA A 35 -37.63 -15.26 -32.65
C ALA A 35 -38.82 -14.33 -32.75
N THR A 36 -39.50 -14.05 -31.65
CA THR A 36 -40.57 -13.07 -31.55
C THR A 36 -40.12 -11.72 -32.10
N GLN A 37 -40.95 -11.02 -32.82
CA GLN A 37 -40.67 -9.68 -33.38
C GLN A 37 -40.17 -8.68 -32.31
N GLU A 38 -40.57 -8.85 -31.05
CA GLU A 38 -40.12 -8.06 -29.90
C GLU A 38 -38.62 -8.21 -29.59
N VAL A 39 -38.07 -9.41 -29.73
CA VAL A 39 -36.63 -9.66 -29.49
C VAL A 39 -35.80 -9.02 -30.60
N LYS A 40 -36.26 -9.03 -31.84
CA LYS A 40 -35.61 -8.33 -32.96
C LYS A 40 -35.63 -6.84 -32.75
N ALA A 41 -36.75 -6.24 -32.36
CA ALA A 41 -36.86 -4.82 -32.10
C ALA A 41 -35.98 -4.36 -30.92
N SER A 42 -35.87 -5.16 -29.86
CA SER A 42 -34.98 -4.86 -28.72
C SER A 42 -33.51 -4.97 -29.08
N LEU A 43 -33.13 -5.90 -29.95
CA LEU A 43 -31.76 -6.07 -30.44
C LEU A 43 -31.34 -4.88 -31.35
N GLU A 44 -32.20 -4.46 -32.28
CA GLU A 44 -31.96 -3.31 -33.11
C GLU A 44 -31.87 -1.98 -32.33
N ALA A 45 -32.67 -1.85 -31.26
CA ALA A 45 -32.62 -0.70 -30.37
C ALA A 45 -31.31 -0.67 -29.53
N ALA A 46 -30.84 -1.83 -29.09
CA ALA A 46 -29.57 -1.97 -28.38
C ALA A 46 -28.37 -1.67 -29.31
N GLU A 47 -28.43 -2.13 -30.54
CA GLU A 47 -27.42 -1.90 -31.55
C GLU A 47 -27.30 -0.42 -31.93
N LYS A 48 -28.41 0.27 -32.08
CA LYS A 48 -28.44 1.70 -32.37
C LYS A 48 -27.79 2.48 -31.21
N LYS A 49 -28.13 2.17 -29.96
CA LYS A 49 -27.50 2.80 -28.79
C LYS A 49 -26.00 2.52 -28.70
N LEU A 50 -25.58 1.33 -29.07
CA LEU A 50 -24.16 0.96 -29.05
C LEU A 50 -23.40 1.74 -30.12
N ASN A 51 -23.92 1.83 -31.34
CA ASN A 51 -23.31 2.62 -32.42
C ASN A 51 -23.24 4.10 -32.05
N GLU A 52 -24.28 4.69 -31.47
CA GLU A 52 -24.25 6.07 -30.97
C GLU A 52 -23.16 6.28 -29.89
N GLN A 53 -22.94 5.30 -29.02
CA GLN A 53 -21.87 5.35 -28.03
C GLN A 53 -20.48 5.20 -28.67
N PHE A 54 -20.33 4.40 -29.70
CA PHE A 54 -19.10 4.28 -30.47
C PHE A 54 -18.74 5.58 -31.18
N GLU A 55 -19.69 6.23 -31.88
CA GLU A 55 -19.47 7.51 -32.51
C GLU A 55 -19.12 8.61 -31.50
N ALA A 56 -19.75 8.62 -30.33
CA ALA A 56 -19.44 9.55 -29.25
C ALA A 56 -18.03 9.33 -28.65
N MET A 57 -17.56 8.08 -28.59
CA MET A 57 -16.20 7.76 -28.15
C MET A 57 -15.16 8.12 -29.20
N ASP A 58 -15.42 7.87 -30.48
CA ASP A 58 -14.52 8.25 -31.56
C ASP A 58 -14.38 9.79 -31.65
N ALA A 59 -15.46 10.53 -31.44
CA ALA A 59 -15.40 11.98 -31.36
C ALA A 59 -14.52 12.46 -30.22
N LYS A 60 -14.61 11.83 -29.03
CA LYS A 60 -13.74 12.13 -27.88
C LYS A 60 -12.29 11.75 -28.12
N LEU A 61 -12.01 10.63 -28.79
CA LEU A 61 -10.66 10.23 -29.18
C LEU A 61 -10.02 11.25 -30.13
N ILE A 62 -10.77 11.77 -31.08
CA ILE A 62 -10.32 12.83 -32.00
C ILE A 62 -10.05 14.14 -31.25
N GLU A 63 -10.85 14.49 -30.24
CA GLU A 63 -10.60 15.65 -29.38
C GLU A 63 -9.34 15.48 -28.52
N ILE A 64 -9.12 14.30 -27.97
CA ILE A 64 -7.91 13.98 -27.21
C ILE A 64 -6.67 14.02 -28.11
N GLU A 65 -6.74 13.49 -29.33
CA GLU A 65 -5.65 13.59 -30.30
C GLU A 65 -5.34 15.05 -30.68
N LYS A 66 -6.39 15.87 -30.89
CA LYS A 66 -6.22 17.30 -31.12
C LYS A 66 -5.64 18.05 -29.93
N ALA A 67 -6.03 17.66 -28.71
CA ALA A 67 -5.50 18.24 -27.48
C ALA A 67 -4.03 17.85 -27.28
N GLN A 68 -3.67 16.59 -27.52
CA GLN A 68 -2.27 16.13 -27.48
C GLN A 68 -1.40 16.79 -28.55
N LYS A 69 -1.91 16.96 -29.77
CA LYS A 69 -1.19 17.73 -30.83
C LYS A 69 -0.98 19.18 -30.42
N ARG A 70 -1.98 19.84 -29.80
CA ARG A 70 -1.84 21.20 -29.28
C ARG A 70 -0.82 21.28 -28.14
N GLN A 71 -0.76 20.27 -27.28
CA GLN A 71 0.21 20.19 -26.19
C GLN A 71 1.64 19.95 -26.71
N PHE A 72 1.78 19.21 -27.82
CA PHE A 72 3.07 19.00 -28.47
C PHE A 72 3.56 20.25 -29.24
N ASP A 73 2.65 21.05 -29.77
CA ASP A 73 2.98 22.35 -30.45
C ASP A 73 3.32 23.46 -29.42
N LEU A 74 2.93 23.30 -28.14
CA LEU A 74 3.32 24.16 -27.02
C LEU A 74 4.66 23.76 -26.37
N SER A 75 5.29 22.68 -26.83
CA SER A 75 6.69 22.40 -26.56
C SER A 75 7.52 23.62 -26.99
N PRO A 76 8.28 24.25 -26.10
CA PRO A 76 9.06 25.43 -26.49
C PRO A 76 9.97 25.01 -27.64
N LYS A 77 9.74 25.56 -28.80
CA LYS A 77 10.64 25.42 -29.95
C LYS A 77 12.03 25.61 -29.41
N SER A 78 12.87 24.60 -29.47
CA SER A 78 14.23 24.66 -28.98
C SER A 78 14.83 25.95 -29.53
N LYS A 79 15.06 26.92 -28.66
CA LYS A 79 15.65 28.18 -29.06
C LYS A 79 16.98 27.82 -29.70
N LYS A 80 17.08 28.04 -30.99
CA LYS A 80 18.32 27.79 -31.76
C LYS A 80 19.44 28.45 -31.01
N THR A 81 20.53 27.75 -30.80
CA THR A 81 21.73 28.31 -30.14
C THR A 81 22.17 29.54 -30.91
N LEU A 82 22.74 30.50 -30.21
CA LEU A 82 23.30 31.76 -30.83
C LEU A 82 24.19 31.42 -32.05
N GLY A 83 24.96 30.34 -31.98
CA GLY A 83 25.76 29.84 -33.08
C GLY A 83 24.93 29.35 -34.29
N ALA A 84 23.78 28.70 -34.05
CA ALA A 84 22.88 28.27 -35.13
C ALA A 84 22.14 29.45 -35.76
N GLN A 85 21.83 30.50 -35.00
CA GLN A 85 21.27 31.74 -35.52
C GLN A 85 22.28 32.54 -36.34
N PHE A 86 23.56 32.53 -35.91
CA PHE A 86 24.65 33.13 -36.65
C PHE A 86 24.89 32.49 -38.03
N VAL A 87 24.84 31.16 -38.10
CA VAL A 87 24.99 30.40 -39.33
C VAL A 87 23.78 30.59 -40.31
N GLU A 88 22.59 30.84 -39.79
CA GLU A 88 21.40 31.11 -40.62
C GLU A 88 21.38 32.49 -41.24
N HIS A 89 22.12 33.46 -40.69
CA HIS A 89 22.29 34.76 -41.35
C HIS A 89 23.33 34.66 -42.48
N ALA A 90 22.88 34.01 -43.58
CA ALA A 90 23.67 33.82 -44.80
C ALA A 90 24.28 35.14 -45.37
N HIS A 91 23.67 36.27 -45.07
CA HIS A 91 24.17 37.62 -45.46
C HIS A 91 25.53 37.89 -44.82
N TYR A 92 25.74 37.61 -43.55
CA TYR A 92 26.98 37.80 -42.84
C TYR A 92 28.12 36.90 -43.35
N LEU A 93 27.79 35.64 -43.70
CA LEU A 93 28.76 34.70 -44.25
C LEU A 93 29.25 35.12 -45.65
N ASN A 94 28.40 35.76 -46.42
CA ASN A 94 28.75 36.28 -47.75
C ASN A 94 29.62 37.57 -47.63
N GLU A 95 29.38 38.45 -46.69
CA GLU A 95 30.21 39.62 -46.43
C GLU A 95 31.61 39.20 -45.91
N LEU A 96 31.70 38.18 -45.07
CA LEU A 96 32.99 37.63 -44.62
C LEU A 96 33.78 36.95 -45.75
N LYS A 97 33.09 36.32 -46.71
CA LYS A 97 33.74 35.71 -47.90
C LYS A 97 34.26 36.72 -48.89
N ASN A 98 33.63 37.87 -48.97
CA ASN A 98 33.99 38.91 -49.92
C ASN A 98 35.05 39.92 -49.39
N GLY A 99 35.56 39.74 -48.16
CA GLY A 99 36.62 40.57 -47.62
C GLY A 99 36.21 41.97 -47.15
N ASP A 100 34.94 42.34 -47.33
CA ASP A 100 34.43 43.67 -46.94
C ASP A 100 34.10 43.83 -45.45
N GLY A 101 34.25 42.77 -44.68
CA GLY A 101 33.92 42.72 -43.27
C GLY A 101 35.14 42.94 -42.31
N LEU A 102 36.33 43.22 -42.86
CA LEU A 102 37.52 43.43 -42.05
C LEU A 102 37.53 44.86 -41.48
N GLY A 103 36.90 45.05 -40.32
CA GLY A 103 36.91 46.31 -39.59
C GLY A 103 35.63 46.66 -38.83
N ARG A 104 34.56 45.93 -38.97
CA ARG A 104 33.41 46.07 -38.07
C ARG A 104 33.59 45.19 -36.83
N ALA A 105 34.02 45.76 -35.74
CA ALA A 105 33.91 45.12 -34.45
C ALA A 105 32.41 44.93 -34.12
N VAL A 106 31.90 43.71 -34.25
CA VAL A 106 30.61 43.35 -33.65
C VAL A 106 30.90 43.23 -32.15
N GLU A 107 30.65 44.30 -31.40
CA GLU A 107 30.64 44.20 -29.94
C GLU A 107 29.53 43.27 -29.50
N PHE A 108 29.83 42.01 -29.29
CA PHE A 108 29.01 41.16 -28.45
C PHE A 108 29.14 41.68 -27.01
N LYS A 109 28.23 42.50 -26.56
CA LYS A 109 28.08 42.71 -25.13
C LYS A 109 27.91 41.34 -24.53
N ASP A 110 28.81 41.01 -23.59
CA ASP A 110 28.75 39.79 -22.78
C ASP A 110 27.37 39.71 -22.08
N ILE A 111 26.45 39.09 -22.73
CA ILE A 111 25.14 38.74 -22.13
C ILE A 111 25.40 37.44 -21.36
N SER A 112 25.68 37.57 -20.09
CA SER A 112 25.91 36.44 -19.19
C SER A 112 24.66 36.12 -18.38
N ASN A 113 24.61 34.92 -17.87
CA ASN A 113 23.50 34.44 -17.02
C ASN A 113 23.53 35.02 -15.59
N LEU A 114 24.37 36.05 -15.36
CA LEU A 114 24.42 36.79 -14.11
C LEU A 114 23.18 37.71 -13.99
N ALA A 115 22.61 37.78 -12.77
CA ALA A 115 21.40 38.57 -12.47
C ALA A 115 21.51 40.06 -12.93
N ALA A 116 22.75 40.62 -13.00
CA ALA A 116 23.02 41.99 -13.47
C ALA A 116 23.03 42.13 -15.00
N SER A 117 23.02 41.06 -15.79
CA SER A 117 23.03 41.07 -17.24
C SER A 117 21.70 40.57 -17.79
N ALA A 118 21.59 39.29 -18.15
CA ALA A 118 20.36 38.68 -18.70
C ALA A 118 19.79 37.56 -17.85
N GLY A 119 20.37 37.28 -16.68
CA GLY A 119 19.95 36.19 -15.82
C GLY A 119 18.51 36.31 -15.32
N ALA A 120 18.01 37.56 -15.18
CA ALA A 120 16.62 37.80 -14.80
C ALA A 120 15.58 37.49 -15.95
N LEU A 121 16.06 37.39 -17.20
CA LEU A 121 15.24 37.11 -18.36
C LEU A 121 15.16 35.59 -18.66
N VAL A 122 15.99 34.77 -18.02
CA VAL A 122 15.94 33.32 -18.17
C VAL A 122 14.94 32.80 -17.14
N PRO A 123 13.78 32.28 -17.57
CA PRO A 123 12.84 31.68 -16.63
C PRO A 123 13.51 30.48 -15.96
N GLU A 124 13.47 30.45 -14.64
CA GLU A 124 13.91 29.26 -13.88
C GLU A 124 13.05 28.06 -14.30
N PHE A 125 13.72 26.98 -14.66
CA PHE A 125 13.03 25.71 -14.83
C PHE A 125 12.76 25.17 -13.41
N ARG A 126 11.51 25.22 -13.01
CA ARG A 126 11.04 24.57 -11.78
C ARG A 126 10.59 23.17 -12.13
N ASP A 127 11.24 22.20 -11.51
CA ASP A 127 10.79 20.80 -11.61
C ASP A 127 9.35 20.70 -11.06
N PRO A 128 8.40 20.21 -11.84
CA PRO A 128 7.04 20.02 -11.37
C PRO A 128 6.91 18.87 -10.34
N GLU A 129 7.94 18.03 -10.23
CA GLU A 129 7.97 16.96 -9.24
C GLU A 129 8.31 17.49 -7.84
N VAL A 130 7.47 17.14 -6.87
CA VAL A 130 7.71 17.46 -5.46
C VAL A 130 8.32 16.22 -4.78
N TYR A 131 9.59 16.30 -4.44
CA TYR A 131 10.28 15.23 -3.72
C TYR A 131 9.86 15.22 -2.25
N ARG A 132 9.35 14.06 -1.81
CA ARG A 132 8.89 13.87 -0.44
C ARG A 132 10.01 13.36 0.46
N THR A 133 10.03 13.83 1.69
CA THR A 133 10.92 13.31 2.73
C THR A 133 10.41 12.00 3.32
N ILE A 134 9.07 11.83 3.35
CA ILE A 134 8.38 10.69 3.93
C ILE A 134 7.69 9.91 2.80
N GLY A 135 7.89 8.62 2.73
CA GLY A 135 7.08 7.75 1.87
C GLY A 135 7.62 7.47 0.47
N GLY A 136 8.90 7.21 0.34
CA GLY A 136 9.51 6.75 -0.91
C GLY A 136 8.89 5.46 -1.36
N MET A 137 8.78 4.40 -0.80
CA MET A 137 8.18 3.16 -1.27
C MET A 137 7.05 2.67 -0.35
N ARG A 138 6.01 2.12 -0.95
CA ARG A 138 4.97 1.40 -0.22
C ARG A 138 5.60 0.20 0.49
N GLN A 139 5.90 0.34 1.76
CA GLN A 139 6.23 -0.80 2.61
C GLN A 139 4.95 -1.61 2.83
N LEU A 140 5.09 -2.92 2.92
CA LEU A 140 3.99 -3.77 3.32
C LEU A 140 3.56 -3.32 4.72
N ARG A 141 2.31 -2.88 4.86
CA ARG A 141 1.80 -2.36 6.13
C ARG A 141 1.26 -3.51 6.96
N VAL A 142 1.31 -3.37 8.26
CA VAL A 142 0.72 -4.33 9.19
C VAL A 142 -0.79 -4.46 8.95
N GLN A 143 -1.44 -3.35 8.62
CA GLN A 143 -2.85 -3.30 8.26
C GLN A 143 -3.20 -4.21 7.08
N ASP A 144 -2.34 -4.31 6.06
CA ASP A 144 -2.57 -5.12 4.85
C ASP A 144 -2.58 -6.64 5.14
N LEU A 145 -2.04 -7.07 6.30
CA LEU A 145 -2.03 -8.48 6.71
C LEU A 145 -3.32 -8.93 7.38
N ILE A 146 -4.09 -7.99 7.90
CA ILE A 146 -5.26 -8.25 8.72
C ILE A 146 -6.52 -8.06 7.87
N PRO A 147 -7.46 -9.02 7.86
CA PRO A 147 -8.70 -8.85 7.13
C PRO A 147 -9.53 -7.72 7.73
N THR A 148 -9.97 -6.81 6.87
CA THR A 148 -10.83 -5.68 7.24
C THR A 148 -12.29 -6.02 7.01
N VAL A 149 -13.13 -5.71 7.99
CA VAL A 149 -14.58 -5.96 7.98
C VAL A 149 -15.32 -4.66 8.29
N PRO A 150 -16.35 -4.29 7.51
CA PRO A 150 -17.16 -3.13 7.81
C PRO A 150 -17.97 -3.32 9.10
N ALA A 151 -18.06 -2.25 9.92
CA ALA A 151 -18.83 -2.24 11.17
C ALA A 151 -19.79 -1.05 11.20
N THR A 152 -21.00 -1.27 11.73
CA THR A 152 -22.05 -0.24 11.80
C THR A 152 -22.27 0.32 13.23
N GLY A 153 -21.86 -0.43 14.26
CA GLY A 153 -22.02 -0.05 15.67
C GLY A 153 -20.98 0.93 16.16
N ASN A 154 -21.02 1.28 17.44
CA ASN A 154 -20.00 2.05 18.15
C ASN A 154 -19.02 1.17 18.92
N ALA A 155 -19.30 -0.11 19.04
CA ALA A 155 -18.46 -1.14 19.58
C ALA A 155 -18.71 -2.45 18.83
N VAL A 156 -17.72 -3.32 18.81
CA VAL A 156 -17.80 -4.65 18.23
C VAL A 156 -17.69 -5.67 19.34
N THR A 157 -18.66 -6.54 19.43
CA THR A 157 -18.67 -7.65 20.39
C THR A 157 -18.17 -8.91 19.69
N VAL A 158 -17.13 -9.51 20.24
CA VAL A 158 -16.53 -10.73 19.71
C VAL A 158 -16.58 -11.83 20.76
N MET A 159 -17.03 -13.01 20.38
CA MET A 159 -16.99 -14.19 21.25
C MET A 159 -15.68 -14.91 21.06
N ARG A 160 -14.82 -14.84 22.11
CA ARG A 160 -13.50 -15.46 22.13
C ARG A 160 -13.57 -16.78 22.89
N GLN A 161 -13.08 -17.85 22.30
CA GLN A 161 -12.92 -19.11 23.00
C GLN A 161 -11.70 -19.04 23.91
N THR A 162 -11.91 -19.17 25.21
CA THR A 162 -10.85 -19.09 26.24
C THR A 162 -10.37 -20.46 26.66
N THR A 163 -11.25 -21.47 26.60
CA THR A 163 -10.87 -22.84 26.94
C THR A 163 -11.43 -23.81 25.89
N ALA A 164 -10.57 -24.67 25.39
CA ALA A 164 -10.93 -25.77 24.49
C ALA A 164 -10.20 -27.03 24.97
N THR A 165 -10.82 -27.77 25.84
CA THR A 165 -10.25 -29.03 26.31
C THR A 165 -10.97 -30.18 25.61
N ASN A 166 -10.24 -30.93 24.81
CA ASN A 166 -10.75 -32.13 24.16
C ASN A 166 -10.27 -33.37 24.94
N ASN A 167 -11.17 -34.01 25.62
CA ASN A 167 -10.94 -35.24 26.37
C ASN A 167 -11.54 -36.47 25.67
N ALA A 168 -11.75 -36.39 24.35
CA ALA A 168 -12.28 -37.52 23.60
C ALA A 168 -11.42 -38.77 23.81
N ALA A 169 -12.01 -39.81 24.31
CA ALA A 169 -11.33 -41.09 24.62
C ALA A 169 -12.29 -42.24 24.35
N PRO A 170 -11.78 -43.45 24.07
CA PRO A 170 -12.60 -44.65 24.02
C PRO A 170 -13.32 -44.87 25.35
N GLN A 171 -14.57 -45.31 25.29
CA GLN A 171 -15.34 -45.57 26.50
C GLN A 171 -14.64 -46.66 27.36
N GLY A 172 -14.50 -46.40 28.68
CA GLY A 172 -13.88 -47.33 29.57
C GLY A 172 -12.37 -47.12 29.85
N THR A 173 -11.73 -46.10 29.22
CA THR A 173 -10.29 -45.80 29.43
C THR A 173 -10.01 -44.87 30.60
N THR A 174 -11.03 -44.27 31.23
CA THR A 174 -10.84 -43.31 32.33
C THR A 174 -10.46 -44.09 33.59
N ALA A 175 -9.25 -43.86 34.11
CA ALA A 175 -8.76 -44.45 35.33
C ALA A 175 -9.67 -44.15 36.54
N GLY A 176 -10.18 -45.19 37.20
CA GLY A 176 -10.96 -45.06 38.44
C GLY A 176 -12.45 -45.33 38.36
N VAL A 177 -13.03 -45.50 37.17
CA VAL A 177 -14.45 -45.91 37.00
C VAL A 177 -14.48 -47.18 36.18
N GLY A 178 -15.09 -48.22 36.69
CA GLY A 178 -15.13 -49.58 36.14
C GLY A 178 -15.15 -49.65 34.62
N GLY A 179 -14.14 -50.31 34.03
CA GLY A 179 -13.99 -50.47 32.61
C GLY A 179 -15.17 -51.25 31.99
N GLY A 180 -15.59 -50.85 30.78
CA GLY A 180 -16.62 -51.58 30.02
C GLY A 180 -17.67 -50.67 29.41
N GLU A 181 -18.67 -51.27 28.79
CA GLU A 181 -19.75 -50.58 28.06
C GLU A 181 -20.56 -49.60 28.91
N PHE A 182 -20.58 -49.77 30.25
CA PHE A 182 -21.29 -48.90 31.20
C PHE A 182 -20.44 -47.80 31.78
N ALA A 183 -19.15 -47.66 31.39
CA ALA A 183 -18.28 -46.58 31.90
C ALA A 183 -18.74 -45.19 31.42
N THR A 184 -18.55 -44.18 32.28
CA THR A 184 -18.89 -42.80 31.91
C THR A 184 -17.98 -42.32 30.79
N LYS A 185 -18.60 -41.69 29.79
CA LYS A 185 -17.88 -41.07 28.65
C LYS A 185 -17.06 -39.89 29.15
N ALA A 186 -15.91 -39.65 28.50
CA ALA A 186 -15.05 -38.52 28.80
C ALA A 186 -15.78 -37.19 28.48
N LYS A 187 -15.66 -36.23 29.42
CA LYS A 187 -16.28 -34.90 29.27
C LYS A 187 -15.27 -33.90 28.76
N SER A 188 -15.54 -33.31 27.62
CA SER A 188 -14.80 -32.14 27.10
C SER A 188 -15.41 -30.84 27.62
N ASN A 189 -14.60 -29.79 27.69
CA ASN A 189 -15.00 -28.48 28.19
C ASN A 189 -14.63 -27.39 27.16
N TYR A 190 -15.63 -26.56 26.79
CA TYR A 190 -15.46 -25.43 25.91
C TYR A 190 -16.06 -24.20 26.57
N VAL A 191 -15.29 -23.13 26.71
CA VAL A 191 -15.72 -21.86 27.32
C VAL A 191 -15.48 -20.72 26.35
N TRP A 192 -16.48 -19.89 26.17
CA TRP A 192 -16.42 -18.66 25.38
C TRP A 192 -16.60 -17.46 26.29
N THR A 193 -15.83 -16.41 26.04
CA THR A 193 -15.92 -15.14 26.74
C THR A 193 -16.25 -14.03 25.75
N GLU A 194 -17.16 -13.19 26.13
CA GLU A 194 -17.49 -11.99 25.37
C GLU A 194 -16.41 -10.93 25.57
N VAL A 195 -15.89 -10.40 24.45
CA VAL A 195 -14.94 -9.28 24.44
C VAL A 195 -15.55 -8.13 23.65
N VAL A 196 -15.77 -7.00 24.31
CA VAL A 196 -16.31 -5.80 23.70
C VAL A 196 -15.17 -4.87 23.33
N VAL A 197 -15.02 -4.56 22.07
CA VAL A 197 -13.98 -3.67 21.53
C VAL A 197 -14.65 -2.38 21.03
N PRO A 198 -14.38 -1.23 21.68
CA PRO A 198 -14.94 0.04 21.25
C PRO A 198 -14.27 0.54 19.97
N ILE A 199 -15.08 1.15 19.08
CA ILE A 199 -14.56 1.82 17.89
C ILE A 199 -13.96 3.15 18.29
N ARG A 200 -12.74 3.43 17.83
CA ARG A 200 -11.99 4.64 18.11
C ARG A 200 -11.78 5.45 16.83
N THR A 201 -11.60 6.75 17.01
CA THR A 201 -11.28 7.67 15.92
C THR A 201 -9.80 7.99 15.98
N ILE A 202 -9.10 7.79 14.88
CA ILE A 202 -7.74 8.24 14.67
C ILE A 202 -7.82 9.41 13.69
N ALA A 203 -7.30 10.57 14.07
CA ALA A 203 -7.40 11.78 13.27
C ALA A 203 -6.21 12.70 13.49
N HIS A 204 -5.85 13.45 12.46
CA HIS A 204 -4.93 14.56 12.52
C HIS A 204 -5.29 15.64 11.50
N PHE A 205 -4.78 16.84 11.68
CA PHE A 205 -5.09 17.96 10.81
C PHE A 205 -3.87 18.82 10.52
N VAL A 206 -3.93 19.55 9.42
CA VAL A 206 -2.91 20.52 9.01
C VAL A 206 -3.62 21.83 8.64
N PRO A 207 -3.22 22.97 9.20
CA PRO A 207 -3.66 24.28 8.74
C PRO A 207 -2.87 24.66 7.48
N ALA A 208 -3.53 25.21 6.48
CA ALA A 208 -2.95 25.70 5.25
C ALA A 208 -3.48 27.10 4.93
N SER A 209 -2.68 27.94 4.26
CA SER A 209 -3.15 29.24 3.78
C SER A 209 -4.05 29.06 2.56
N ARG A 210 -5.19 29.73 2.53
CA ARG A 210 -6.11 29.74 1.40
C ARG A 210 -5.45 30.23 0.11
N GLN A 211 -4.53 31.19 0.22
CA GLN A 211 -3.77 31.72 -0.92
C GLN A 211 -2.89 30.66 -1.56
N ILE A 212 -2.13 29.89 -0.75
CA ILE A 212 -1.29 28.79 -1.25
C ILE A 212 -2.10 27.73 -1.94
N LEU A 213 -3.27 27.36 -1.41
CA LEU A 213 -4.14 26.37 -2.03
C LEU A 213 -4.71 26.84 -3.38
N SER A 214 -4.96 28.14 -3.54
CA SER A 214 -5.39 28.73 -4.81
C SER A 214 -4.26 28.85 -5.83
N ASP A 215 -3.06 29.26 -5.37
CA ASP A 215 -1.93 29.53 -6.24
C ASP A 215 -1.18 28.26 -6.68
N ALA A 216 -1.23 27.22 -5.85
CA ALA A 216 -0.55 25.96 -6.09
C ALA A 216 -1.47 24.74 -5.85
N PRO A 217 -2.32 24.36 -6.82
CA PRO A 217 -3.22 23.20 -6.66
C PRO A 217 -2.51 21.90 -6.35
N GLN A 218 -1.22 21.78 -6.71
CA GLN A 218 -0.38 20.61 -6.38
C GLN A 218 -0.18 20.44 -4.87
N VAL A 219 -0.21 21.54 -4.09
CA VAL A 219 -0.04 21.50 -2.63
C VAL A 219 -1.23 20.78 -1.97
N GLN A 220 -2.42 20.94 -2.51
CA GLN A 220 -3.60 20.24 -1.99
C GLN A 220 -3.44 18.72 -2.11
N SER A 221 -3.07 18.21 -3.28
CA SER A 221 -2.88 16.78 -3.49
C SER A 221 -1.73 16.22 -2.66
N LEU A 222 -0.69 17.03 -2.40
CA LEU A 222 0.41 16.67 -1.54
C LEU A 222 -0.04 16.54 -0.08
N ILE A 223 -0.80 17.53 0.44
CA ILE A 223 -1.35 17.50 1.80
C ILE A 223 -2.26 16.29 1.98
N ASP A 224 -3.15 16.02 1.04
CA ASP A 224 -4.07 14.87 1.10
C ASP A 224 -3.30 13.54 1.17
N THR A 225 -2.23 13.42 0.42
CA THR A 225 -1.42 12.21 0.42
C THR A 225 -0.59 12.05 1.70
N GLU A 226 0.00 13.15 2.20
CA GLU A 226 0.78 13.13 3.45
C GLU A 226 -0.11 12.87 4.67
N LEU A 227 -1.33 13.45 4.71
CA LEU A 227 -2.30 13.19 5.75
C LEU A 227 -2.75 11.72 5.75
N SER A 228 -3.08 11.19 4.58
CA SER A 228 -3.46 9.78 4.46
C SER A 228 -2.33 8.84 4.90
N TYR A 229 -1.10 9.14 4.53
CA TYR A 229 0.07 8.35 4.91
C TYR A 229 0.36 8.43 6.42
N GLY A 230 0.30 9.64 7.02
CA GLY A 230 0.49 9.84 8.46
C GLY A 230 -0.54 9.08 9.29
N LEU A 231 -1.81 9.10 8.85
CA LEU A 231 -2.87 8.35 9.51
C LEU A 231 -2.65 6.83 9.45
N GLN A 232 -2.16 6.33 8.33
CA GLN A 232 -1.84 4.91 8.17
C GLN A 232 -0.62 4.47 8.99
N LEU A 233 0.37 5.36 9.20
CA LEU A 233 1.49 5.09 10.10
C LEU A 233 1.03 4.95 11.55
N GLU A 234 0.17 5.86 12.01
CA GLU A 234 -0.39 5.77 13.35
C GLU A 234 -1.28 4.52 13.51
N MET A 235 -2.03 4.16 12.46
CA MET A 235 -2.82 2.93 12.45
C MET A 235 -1.94 1.69 12.67
N ASP A 236 -0.84 1.55 11.95
CA ASP A 236 0.09 0.43 12.12
C ASP A 236 0.67 0.39 13.54
N ALA A 237 1.01 1.56 14.10
CA ALA A 237 1.50 1.66 15.48
C ALA A 237 0.42 1.25 16.50
N GLN A 238 -0.81 1.68 16.32
CA GLN A 238 -1.94 1.35 17.19
C GLN A 238 -2.34 -0.14 17.07
N ILE A 239 -2.31 -0.73 15.89
CA ILE A 239 -2.56 -2.16 15.68
C ILE A 239 -1.56 -3.01 16.47
N LEU A 240 -0.31 -2.61 16.53
CA LEU A 240 0.73 -3.38 17.25
C LEU A 240 0.76 -3.04 18.73
N ASN A 241 0.90 -1.76 19.08
CA ASN A 241 1.28 -1.31 20.42
C ASN A 241 0.14 -0.60 21.17
N GLY A 242 -1.05 -0.47 20.58
CA GLY A 242 -2.17 0.23 21.22
C GLY A 242 -2.43 -0.31 22.63
N ALA A 243 -2.51 0.59 23.62
CA ALA A 243 -2.65 0.22 25.01
C ALA A 243 -4.05 -0.31 25.41
N GLY A 244 -5.05 -0.15 24.54
CA GLY A 244 -6.44 -0.53 24.82
C GLY A 244 -7.15 0.36 25.85
N THR A 245 -6.46 1.39 26.35
CA THR A 245 -6.99 2.32 27.36
C THR A 245 -7.26 3.70 26.75
N GLY A 246 -8.24 4.43 27.31
CA GLY A 246 -8.61 5.74 26.80
C GLY A 246 -9.15 5.68 25.37
N GLN A 247 -8.53 6.39 24.45
CA GLN A 247 -8.89 6.44 23.03
C GLN A 247 -8.00 5.54 22.15
N ASN A 248 -7.02 4.82 22.73
CA ASN A 248 -6.15 3.92 21.98
C ASN A 248 -6.88 2.62 21.61
N LEU A 249 -6.46 2.03 20.47
CA LEU A 249 -6.87 0.70 20.09
C LEU A 249 -6.27 -0.35 21.04
N SER A 250 -6.87 -1.53 21.09
CA SER A 250 -6.28 -2.68 21.78
C SER A 250 -5.31 -3.38 20.82
N GLY A 251 -4.02 -3.06 20.92
CA GLY A 251 -2.97 -3.60 20.08
C GLY A 251 -2.68 -5.08 20.32
N ILE A 252 -2.11 -5.75 19.32
CA ILE A 252 -1.81 -7.19 19.41
C ILE A 252 -0.79 -7.47 20.49
N LEU A 253 0.30 -6.68 20.58
CA LEU A 253 1.36 -6.89 21.57
C LEU A 253 0.92 -6.61 23.02
N SER A 254 -0.13 -5.82 23.21
CA SER A 254 -0.68 -5.50 24.53
C SER A 254 -1.67 -6.56 25.05
N ASP A 255 -2.16 -7.48 24.21
CA ASP A 255 -3.03 -8.57 24.67
C ASP A 255 -2.22 -9.60 25.47
N ALA A 256 -2.54 -9.75 26.76
CA ALA A 256 -1.85 -10.68 27.66
C ALA A 256 -2.07 -12.17 27.30
N ALA A 257 -3.04 -12.48 26.45
CA ALA A 257 -3.37 -13.85 26.06
C ALA A 257 -2.56 -14.39 24.89
N ILE A 258 -1.72 -13.57 24.23
CA ILE A 258 -0.81 -14.03 23.17
C ILE A 258 0.29 -14.91 23.73
N ASN A 259 0.86 -15.77 22.87
CA ASN A 259 2.02 -16.56 23.30
C ASN A 259 3.24 -15.65 23.43
N ASP A 260 4.13 -15.98 24.37
CA ASP A 260 5.38 -15.26 24.61
C ASP A 260 6.51 -16.29 24.81
N VAL A 261 7.51 -16.24 23.94
CA VAL A 261 8.72 -17.09 24.09
C VAL A 261 9.78 -16.43 24.99
N GLY A 262 9.51 -15.18 25.44
CA GLY A 262 10.40 -14.44 26.32
C GLY A 262 11.67 -13.94 25.64
N GLN A 263 12.78 -13.97 26.38
CA GLN A 263 14.11 -13.53 25.96
C GLN A 263 14.96 -14.69 25.48
N ILE A 264 16.01 -14.39 24.72
CA ILE A 264 17.03 -15.36 24.33
C ILE A 264 17.75 -15.86 25.65
N ALA A 265 18.12 -17.14 25.67
CA ALA A 265 18.74 -17.76 26.84
C ALA A 265 19.99 -16.98 27.31
N SER A 266 20.16 -16.93 28.65
CA SER A 266 21.33 -16.33 29.28
C SER A 266 22.63 -17.04 28.86
N GLY A 267 23.72 -16.27 28.80
CA GLY A 267 25.02 -16.78 28.35
C GLY A 267 25.26 -16.75 26.85
N THR A 268 24.30 -16.29 26.04
CA THR A 268 24.49 -16.08 24.60
C THR A 268 25.44 -14.91 24.36
N THR A 269 26.57 -15.15 23.68
CA THR A 269 27.53 -14.10 23.36
C THR A 269 27.07 -13.28 22.15
N ALA A 270 27.61 -12.07 21.99
CA ALA A 270 27.27 -11.20 20.84
C ALA A 270 27.53 -11.88 19.48
N ALA A 271 28.54 -12.73 19.39
CA ALA A 271 28.83 -13.50 18.16
C ALA A 271 27.78 -14.60 17.87
N GLN A 272 27.16 -15.13 18.89
CA GLN A 272 26.12 -16.17 18.77
C GLN A 272 24.71 -15.58 18.62
N LEU A 273 24.54 -14.30 18.93
CA LEU A 273 23.23 -13.64 18.96
C LEU A 273 22.45 -13.80 17.64
N PRO A 274 23.03 -13.59 16.43
CA PRO A 274 22.26 -13.71 15.21
C PRO A 274 21.72 -15.13 14.96
N ALA A 275 22.51 -16.17 15.29
CA ALA A 275 22.06 -17.55 15.17
C ALA A 275 20.95 -17.86 16.21
N ALA A 276 21.13 -17.39 17.44
CA ALA A 276 20.13 -17.53 18.50
C ALA A 276 18.82 -16.80 18.15
N MET A 277 18.87 -15.66 17.48
CA MET A 277 17.67 -14.97 16.97
C MET A 277 16.88 -15.83 15.98
N ILE A 278 17.57 -16.51 15.04
CA ILE A 278 16.95 -17.41 14.06
C ILE A 278 16.27 -18.59 14.77
N ASP A 279 16.93 -19.18 15.77
CA ASP A 279 16.39 -20.28 16.56
C ASP A 279 15.20 -19.81 17.42
N HIS A 280 15.26 -18.61 17.96
CA HIS A 280 14.20 -18.02 18.77
C HIS A 280 12.93 -17.76 17.96
N ILE A 281 13.07 -17.28 16.72
CA ILE A 281 11.95 -17.17 15.77
C ILE A 281 11.34 -18.56 15.50
N ARG A 282 12.18 -19.61 15.34
CA ARG A 282 11.69 -20.97 15.12
C ARG A 282 10.91 -21.49 16.33
N ALA A 283 11.39 -21.19 17.54
CA ALA A 283 10.69 -21.54 18.78
C ALA A 283 9.30 -20.88 18.85
N ALA A 284 9.19 -19.59 18.47
CA ALA A 284 7.92 -18.87 18.42
C ALA A 284 6.93 -19.48 17.42
N ILE A 285 7.40 -19.85 16.23
CA ILE A 285 6.58 -20.55 15.23
C ILE A 285 6.06 -21.87 15.82
N THR A 286 6.91 -22.61 16.52
CA THR A 286 6.54 -23.89 17.14
C THR A 286 5.48 -23.71 18.22
N GLU A 287 5.60 -22.66 19.05
CA GLU A 287 4.59 -22.37 20.08
C GLU A 287 3.20 -22.10 19.47
N CYS A 288 3.12 -21.35 18.37
CA CYS A 288 1.84 -21.16 17.67
C CYS A 288 1.28 -22.47 17.08
N GLN A 289 2.14 -23.34 16.53
CA GLN A 289 1.73 -24.59 15.90
C GLN A 289 1.35 -25.67 16.91
N LYS A 290 1.90 -25.63 18.10
CA LYS A 290 1.75 -26.65 19.15
C LYS A 290 0.30 -26.78 19.65
N PHE A 291 -0.44 -25.69 19.72
CA PHE A 291 -1.76 -25.68 20.32
C PHE A 291 -2.90 -25.96 19.33
N GLU A 292 -2.92 -25.31 18.15
CA GLU A 292 -4.05 -25.37 17.24
C GLU A 292 -3.65 -25.50 15.76
N TYR A 293 -2.40 -25.87 15.46
CA TYR A 293 -1.88 -26.03 14.08
C TYR A 293 -2.05 -24.79 13.21
N TYR A 294 -1.88 -23.58 13.78
CA TYR A 294 -1.97 -22.33 13.02
C TYR A 294 -0.97 -22.29 11.87
N ASN A 295 -1.45 -21.80 10.73
CA ASN A 295 -0.60 -21.58 9.55
C ASN A 295 0.01 -20.18 9.61
N ILE A 296 1.26 -20.12 10.03
CA ILE A 296 1.96 -18.85 10.19
C ILE A 296 2.20 -18.22 8.83
N ASN A 297 1.64 -17.02 8.60
CA ASN A 297 1.67 -16.31 7.33
C ASN A 297 2.43 -14.98 7.38
N GLY A 298 2.99 -14.58 8.52
CA GLY A 298 3.80 -13.38 8.62
C GLY A 298 4.69 -13.32 9.86
N LEU A 299 5.91 -12.86 9.66
CA LEU A 299 6.90 -12.53 10.69
C LEU A 299 7.18 -11.04 10.60
N LEU A 300 6.88 -10.29 11.65
CA LEU A 300 7.12 -8.86 11.73
C LEU A 300 8.42 -8.58 12.49
N LEU A 301 9.28 -7.77 11.90
CA LEU A 301 10.59 -7.39 12.42
C LEU A 301 10.86 -5.89 12.24
N ASN A 302 11.70 -5.35 13.13
CA ASN A 302 12.27 -4.02 12.94
C ASN A 302 13.39 -4.07 11.86
N PRO A 303 13.58 -3.03 11.04
CA PRO A 303 14.66 -2.96 10.04
C PRO A 303 16.05 -3.22 10.61
N VAL A 304 16.34 -2.77 11.84
CA VAL A 304 17.63 -2.99 12.52
C VAL A 304 17.86 -4.45 12.84
N ASP A 305 16.82 -5.11 13.36
CA ASP A 305 16.88 -6.55 13.68
C ASP A 305 16.98 -7.38 12.41
N TRP A 306 16.25 -6.99 11.35
CA TRP A 306 16.33 -7.63 10.04
C TRP A 306 17.74 -7.52 9.45
N GLN A 307 18.38 -6.35 9.51
CA GLN A 307 19.78 -6.18 9.11
C GLN A 307 20.71 -7.12 9.88
N THR A 308 20.52 -7.27 11.19
CA THR A 308 21.34 -8.15 12.02
C THR A 308 21.21 -9.61 11.59
N LEU A 309 19.99 -10.05 11.22
CA LEU A 309 19.74 -11.37 10.70
C LEU A 309 20.34 -11.60 9.31
N GLU A 310 20.19 -10.63 8.39
CA GLU A 310 20.76 -10.72 7.03
C GLU A 310 22.28 -10.75 7.03
N THR A 311 22.90 -10.00 7.93
CA THR A 311 24.36 -9.94 8.04
C THR A 311 24.95 -11.05 8.91
N ALA A 312 24.11 -11.96 9.42
CA ALA A 312 24.55 -13.11 10.21
C ALA A 312 25.52 -14.00 9.44
N LYS A 313 26.69 -14.26 10.02
CA LYS A 313 27.75 -15.09 9.42
C LYS A 313 27.99 -16.34 10.23
N ALA A 314 28.28 -17.43 9.54
CA ALA A 314 28.83 -18.63 10.13
C ALA A 314 30.30 -18.43 10.55
N THR A 315 30.86 -19.35 11.32
CA THR A 315 32.27 -19.31 11.78
C THR A 315 33.30 -19.30 10.65
N ASP A 316 32.91 -19.77 9.47
CA ASP A 316 33.72 -19.78 8.25
C ASP A 316 33.58 -18.48 7.40
N GLY A 317 32.80 -17.52 7.88
CA GLY A 317 32.59 -16.21 7.24
C GLY A 317 31.48 -16.15 6.20
N HIS A 318 30.81 -17.26 5.88
CA HIS A 318 29.67 -17.28 4.96
C HIS A 318 28.42 -16.71 5.63
N TYR A 319 27.62 -15.95 4.89
CA TYR A 319 26.33 -15.45 5.40
C TYR A 319 25.33 -16.59 5.54
N LEU A 320 24.64 -16.65 6.68
CA LEU A 320 23.68 -17.72 6.99
C LEU A 320 22.40 -17.65 6.15
N LEU A 321 21.89 -16.44 5.87
CA LEU A 321 20.59 -16.23 5.20
C LEU A 321 20.67 -16.13 3.68
N ILE A 322 21.86 -15.92 3.09
CA ILE A 322 22.02 -15.80 1.61
C ILE A 322 21.48 -17.03 0.88
N ALA A 323 21.61 -18.22 1.46
CA ALA A 323 21.12 -19.44 0.84
C ALA A 323 19.58 -19.46 0.63
N PHE A 324 18.83 -18.68 1.38
CA PHE A 324 17.38 -18.65 1.32
C PHE A 324 16.84 -17.48 0.46
N ALA A 325 17.57 -16.36 0.41
CA ALA A 325 17.16 -15.15 -0.33
C ALA A 325 17.52 -15.18 -1.82
N ALA A 326 18.58 -15.90 -2.20
CA ALA A 326 19.13 -15.87 -3.57
C ALA A 326 18.32 -16.67 -4.61
N THR A 327 17.37 -17.51 -4.19
CA THR A 327 16.69 -18.46 -5.10
C THR A 327 15.35 -18.00 -5.63
N SER A 328 14.75 -16.92 -5.09
CA SER A 328 13.49 -16.43 -5.62
C SER A 328 13.44 -14.90 -5.52
N GLY A 329 13.25 -14.22 -6.61
CA GLY A 329 12.98 -12.78 -6.65
C GLY A 329 11.67 -12.37 -5.92
N GLY A 330 11.32 -13.09 -4.84
CA GLY A 330 10.18 -12.90 -3.96
C GLY A 330 10.55 -12.19 -2.66
N SER A 331 9.53 -11.90 -1.85
CA SER A 331 9.70 -11.32 -0.51
C SER A 331 10.65 -12.17 0.35
N PRO A 332 11.47 -11.55 1.21
CA PRO A 332 12.38 -12.28 2.09
C PRO A 332 11.60 -13.21 3.01
N THR A 333 12.14 -14.41 3.24
CA THR A 333 11.50 -15.41 4.09
C THR A 333 12.47 -15.97 5.12
N VAL A 334 11.97 -16.22 6.34
CA VAL A 334 12.67 -16.96 7.39
C VAL A 334 11.82 -18.16 7.77
N TRP A 335 12.38 -19.35 7.74
CA TRP A 335 11.64 -20.61 7.99
C TRP A 335 10.37 -20.75 7.12
N ARG A 336 10.42 -20.31 5.85
CA ARG A 336 9.31 -20.27 4.89
C ARG A 336 8.17 -19.29 5.25
N VAL A 337 8.37 -18.46 6.27
CA VAL A 337 7.44 -17.41 6.65
C VAL A 337 7.90 -16.10 6.01
N PRO A 338 7.05 -15.35 5.31
CA PRO A 338 7.41 -14.06 4.74
C PRO A 338 7.74 -13.06 5.87
N VAL A 339 8.83 -12.33 5.67
CA VAL A 339 9.27 -11.28 6.61
C VAL A 339 8.68 -9.96 6.19
N ILE A 340 8.09 -9.29 7.17
CA ILE A 340 7.52 -7.96 7.03
C ILE A 340 8.36 -7.03 7.89
N VAL A 341 9.02 -6.09 7.24
CA VAL A 341 9.87 -5.12 7.93
C VAL A 341 9.07 -3.85 8.20
N SER A 342 8.93 -3.46 9.47
CA SER A 342 8.20 -2.27 9.87
C SER A 342 8.86 -1.57 11.04
N ASN A 343 8.89 -0.22 10.98
CA ASN A 343 9.35 0.62 12.09
C ASN A 343 8.31 0.72 13.22
N ALA A 344 7.09 0.22 13.02
CA ALA A 344 6.04 0.25 14.04
C ALA A 344 6.32 -0.71 15.20
N ILE A 345 7.16 -1.72 14.98
CA ILE A 345 7.65 -2.60 16.05
C ILE A 345 8.97 -2.06 16.62
N ALA A 346 9.12 -2.10 17.95
CA ALA A 346 10.35 -1.65 18.60
C ALA A 346 11.52 -2.59 18.28
N VAL A 347 12.73 -2.03 18.26
CA VAL A 347 13.98 -2.79 18.10
C VAL A 347 14.07 -3.89 19.16
N SER A 348 14.62 -5.01 18.81
CA SER A 348 14.74 -6.22 19.62
C SER A 348 13.42 -6.93 19.95
N ASN A 349 12.32 -6.54 19.31
CA ASN A 349 11.04 -7.22 19.42
C ASN A 349 10.67 -7.89 18.09
N PHE A 350 10.00 -9.01 18.15
CA PHE A 350 9.40 -9.63 16.98
C PHE A 350 8.00 -10.17 17.29
N LEU A 351 7.21 -10.28 16.25
CA LEU A 351 5.87 -10.85 16.30
C LEU A 351 5.68 -11.80 15.12
N VAL A 352 5.34 -13.04 15.44
CA VAL A 352 5.03 -14.06 14.44
C VAL A 352 3.59 -14.50 14.62
N GLY A 353 2.88 -14.79 13.53
CA GLY A 353 1.50 -15.26 13.70
C GLY A 353 0.75 -15.54 12.41
N ASP A 354 -0.46 -16.05 12.60
CA ASP A 354 -1.48 -16.16 11.58
C ASP A 354 -2.36 -14.89 11.61
N TRP A 355 -1.99 -13.93 10.80
CA TRP A 355 -2.65 -12.62 10.73
C TRP A 355 -4.08 -12.71 10.21
N SER A 356 -4.36 -13.67 9.35
CA SER A 356 -5.67 -13.83 8.71
C SER A 356 -6.74 -14.35 9.65
N LEU A 357 -6.36 -15.26 10.56
CA LEU A 357 -7.28 -15.87 11.51
C LEU A 357 -7.20 -15.24 12.91
N GLY A 358 -6.04 -14.71 13.29
CA GLY A 358 -5.73 -14.23 14.64
C GLY A 358 -6.44 -12.92 14.98
N ALA A 359 -6.50 -11.98 14.06
CA ALA A 359 -7.07 -10.64 14.29
C ALA A 359 -7.98 -10.21 13.15
N LYS A 360 -8.88 -9.26 13.41
CA LYS A 360 -9.71 -8.58 12.42
C LYS A 360 -9.77 -7.09 12.71
N LEU A 361 -9.62 -6.29 11.67
CA LEU A 361 -9.80 -4.86 11.73
C LEU A 361 -11.25 -4.54 11.35
N TYR A 362 -11.98 -3.92 12.25
CA TYR A 362 -13.34 -3.47 12.02
C TYR A 362 -13.32 -1.99 11.68
N GLN A 363 -13.69 -1.66 10.47
CA GLN A 363 -13.69 -0.30 9.96
C GLN A 363 -15.14 0.22 9.91
N ARG A 364 -15.42 1.30 10.64
CA ARG A 364 -16.72 1.95 10.60
C ARG A 364 -16.77 3.06 9.56
N GLU A 365 -15.73 3.86 9.50
CA GLU A 365 -15.55 4.94 8.54
C GLU A 365 -14.14 4.80 7.95
N ALA A 366 -14.06 4.72 6.63
CA ALA A 366 -12.79 4.73 5.91
C ALA A 366 -12.11 6.10 6.05
N VAL A 367 -10.84 6.17 5.70
CA VAL A 367 -10.10 7.43 5.66
C VAL A 367 -10.90 8.48 4.91
N SER A 368 -11.27 9.54 5.60
CA SER A 368 -11.99 10.69 5.04
C SER A 368 -11.18 11.96 5.26
N ILE A 369 -11.07 12.77 4.21
CA ILE A 369 -10.40 14.06 4.27
C ILE A 369 -11.49 15.13 4.21
N ARG A 370 -11.48 16.05 5.17
CA ARG A 370 -12.43 17.15 5.26
C ARG A 370 -11.69 18.46 5.33
N VAL A 371 -12.21 19.45 4.64
CA VAL A 371 -11.66 20.81 4.60
C VAL A 371 -12.65 21.75 5.27
N SER A 372 -12.17 22.60 6.18
CA SER A 372 -12.98 23.57 6.90
C SER A 372 -12.27 24.92 7.01
N GLU A 373 -13.03 25.99 6.83
CA GLU A 373 -12.57 27.38 7.00
C GLU A 373 -13.02 27.98 8.34
N SER A 374 -13.76 27.22 9.17
CA SER A 374 -14.42 27.71 10.38
C SER A 374 -13.75 27.26 11.68
N ASN A 375 -12.51 26.75 11.63
CA ASN A 375 -11.81 26.28 12.81
C ASN A 375 -11.15 27.47 13.54
N GLY A 376 -11.56 27.75 14.77
CA GLY A 376 -10.96 28.77 15.63
C GLY A 376 -10.88 30.15 14.95
N THR A 377 -9.65 30.61 14.64
CA THR A 377 -9.35 31.90 14.00
C THR A 377 -9.12 31.80 12.49
N ASP A 378 -9.34 30.64 11.87
CA ASP A 378 -9.03 30.38 10.45
C ASP A 378 -9.68 31.39 9.50
N PHE A 379 -10.94 31.75 9.80
CA PHE A 379 -11.68 32.74 9.00
C PHE A 379 -11.03 34.10 8.96
N VAL A 380 -10.49 34.56 10.10
CA VAL A 380 -9.85 35.89 10.21
C VAL A 380 -8.44 35.88 9.63
N GLN A 381 -7.78 34.72 9.64
CA GLN A 381 -6.39 34.54 9.18
C GLN A 381 -6.30 34.07 7.71
N ASN A 382 -7.41 33.93 7.00
CA ASN A 382 -7.47 33.31 5.66
C ASN A 382 -6.79 31.93 5.63
N ALA A 383 -6.96 31.17 6.72
CA ALA A 383 -6.48 29.81 6.86
C ALA A 383 -7.60 28.81 6.57
N VAL A 384 -7.20 27.62 6.17
CA VAL A 384 -8.08 26.47 5.91
C VAL A 384 -7.48 25.29 6.66
N THR A 385 -8.29 24.61 7.45
CA THR A 385 -7.87 23.40 8.15
C THR A 385 -8.30 22.17 7.36
N VAL A 386 -7.33 21.33 6.99
CA VAL A 386 -7.53 20.03 6.33
C VAL A 386 -7.42 18.96 7.41
N LEU A 387 -8.47 18.20 7.62
CA LEU A 387 -8.58 17.14 8.61
C LEU A 387 -8.67 15.79 7.90
N ALA A 388 -7.83 14.84 8.32
CA ALA A 388 -7.97 13.43 7.95
C ALA A 388 -8.42 12.63 9.17
N GLU A 389 -9.42 11.79 9.01
CA GLU A 389 -9.95 10.95 10.09
C GLU A 389 -10.36 9.56 9.58
N GLU A 390 -10.22 8.58 10.47
CA GLU A 390 -10.68 7.21 10.27
C GLU A 390 -11.26 6.66 11.58
N ARG A 391 -12.28 5.79 11.47
CA ARG A 391 -12.88 5.15 12.65
C ARG A 391 -12.83 3.66 12.53
N CYS A 392 -12.10 3.03 13.44
CA CYS A 392 -11.85 1.61 13.43
C CYS A 392 -11.76 0.99 14.84
N ALA A 393 -11.75 -0.33 14.88
CA ALA A 393 -11.48 -1.13 16.06
C ALA A 393 -10.70 -2.38 15.66
N LEU A 394 -9.74 -2.78 16.47
CA LEU A 394 -9.00 -4.01 16.28
C LEU A 394 -9.49 -5.06 17.28
N ALA A 395 -9.93 -6.22 16.82
CA ALA A 395 -10.23 -7.35 17.68
C ALA A 395 -9.28 -8.50 17.42
N VAL A 396 -8.58 -8.91 18.47
CA VAL A 396 -7.76 -10.14 18.47
C VAL A 396 -8.66 -11.30 18.79
N ASN A 397 -9.10 -12.04 17.77
CA ASN A 397 -10.06 -13.13 17.93
C ASN A 397 -9.42 -14.39 18.51
N ARG A 398 -8.19 -14.68 18.08
CA ARG A 398 -7.42 -15.86 18.49
C ARG A 398 -6.02 -15.45 18.94
N PRO A 399 -5.83 -15.07 20.20
CA PRO A 399 -4.54 -14.59 20.68
C PRO A 399 -3.44 -15.64 20.55
N LYS A 400 -3.77 -16.93 20.68
CA LYS A 400 -2.80 -18.04 20.54
C LYS A 400 -2.28 -18.24 19.12
N ALA A 401 -2.89 -17.57 18.12
CA ALA A 401 -2.37 -17.51 16.76
C ALA A 401 -1.14 -16.61 16.63
N PHE A 402 -0.86 -15.78 17.64
CA PHE A 402 0.30 -14.90 17.69
C PHE A 402 1.29 -15.32 18.75
N CYS A 403 2.56 -15.10 18.47
CA CYS A 403 3.64 -15.29 19.43
C CYS A 403 4.63 -14.12 19.32
N LYS A 404 4.88 -13.47 20.45
CA LYS A 404 5.90 -12.43 20.58
C LYS A 404 7.16 -13.00 21.23
N GLY A 405 8.27 -12.33 21.03
CA GLY A 405 9.52 -12.61 21.72
C GLY A 405 10.48 -11.43 21.65
N LEU A 406 11.53 -11.52 22.44
CA LEU A 406 12.56 -10.50 22.56
C LEU A 406 13.90 -11.06 22.13
N PHE A 407 14.65 -10.28 21.33
CA PHE A 407 16.03 -10.63 20.94
C PHE A 407 17.07 -10.19 21.96
N THR A 408 16.63 -9.67 23.11
CA THR A 408 17.51 -9.39 24.23
C THR A 408 17.90 -10.69 24.93
N VAL A 409 19.16 -10.77 25.36
CA VAL A 409 19.65 -11.92 26.14
C VAL A 409 19.21 -11.76 27.59
N ALA A 410 18.68 -12.82 28.17
CA ALA A 410 18.33 -12.84 29.60
C ALA A 410 19.60 -12.64 30.46
N ILE A 411 19.52 -11.79 31.47
CA ILE A 411 20.63 -11.49 32.40
C ILE A 411 20.80 -12.63 33.41
#